data_f47aa00c0a923e2a45243eaf67c42352
#
_entry.id   f47aa00c0a923e2a45243eaf67c42352
#
_cell.length_a   1.000
_cell.length_b   1.000
_cell.length_c   1.000
_cell.angle_alpha   90.00
_cell.angle_beta   90.00
_cell.angle_gamma   90.00
#
_symmetry.space_group_name_H-M   'P 1'
#
loop_
_entity.id
_entity.type
_entity.pdbx_description
1 polymer ?
#
loop_
_entity_poly.entity_id
_entity_poly.type
_entity_poly.pdbx_seq_one_letter_code
_entity_poly.pdbx_strand_id
1 'polypeptide(L)'
;MNAIVVGSDGSPTAEAAVQKVIELAKGSGATIHLVCAFPGRSALERLGLSAKVEPVSLRGVASDVAARAQRRFDEAGFNVELHVQEGDAADTLIDVAEETGADMIAVGARGNSSTRRFALGNVTGKLTHHATTTLLIVR
;
A
#
# COMPACT_ATOMS: atom_id res chain seq x y z
N MET A 1 -13.51 13.39 6.04
CA MET A 1 -12.32 12.66 5.55
C MET A 1 -11.96 13.21 4.18
N ASN A 2 -10.75 13.73 4.03
CA ASN A 2 -10.32 14.41 2.81
C ASN A 2 -9.36 13.58 1.97
N ALA A 3 -8.47 12.83 2.61
CA ALA A 3 -7.48 12.02 1.93
C ALA A 3 -7.22 10.72 2.71
N ILE A 4 -7.11 9.62 1.98
CA ILE A 4 -6.83 8.31 2.54
C ILE A 4 -5.67 7.70 1.75
N VAL A 5 -4.63 7.27 2.43
CA VAL A 5 -3.54 6.50 1.83
C VAL A 5 -3.87 5.02 1.92
N VAL A 6 -3.79 4.32 0.81
CA VAL A 6 -4.04 2.87 0.75
C VAL A 6 -2.81 2.18 0.18
N GLY A 7 -2.26 1.25 0.95
CA GLY A 7 -1.16 0.41 0.50
C GLY A 7 -1.66 -0.89 -0.10
N SER A 8 -1.11 -1.29 -1.23
CA SER A 8 -1.43 -2.58 -1.83
C SER A 8 -0.21 -3.25 -2.44
N ASP A 9 -0.10 -4.53 -2.21
CA ASP A 9 0.85 -5.45 -2.86
C ASP A 9 0.14 -6.54 -3.67
N GLY A 10 -1.19 -6.40 -3.84
CA GLY A 10 -2.01 -7.39 -4.53
C GLY A 10 -2.36 -8.62 -3.72
N SER A 11 -1.95 -8.69 -2.44
CA SER A 11 -2.29 -9.80 -1.56
C SER A 11 -3.78 -9.83 -1.22
N PRO A 12 -4.33 -10.98 -0.75
CA PRO A 12 -5.75 -11.07 -0.37
C PRO A 12 -6.17 -10.08 0.70
N THR A 13 -5.33 -9.82 1.72
CA THR A 13 -5.67 -8.82 2.75
C THR A 13 -5.57 -7.40 2.23
N ALA A 14 -4.66 -7.11 1.29
CA ALA A 14 -4.61 -5.82 0.61
C ALA A 14 -5.87 -5.57 -0.23
N GLU A 15 -6.36 -6.57 -0.94
CA GLU A 15 -7.62 -6.50 -1.67
C GLU A 15 -8.81 -6.27 -0.72
N ALA A 16 -8.81 -6.92 0.43
CA ALA A 16 -9.80 -6.69 1.47
C ALA A 16 -9.73 -5.26 2.03
N ALA A 17 -8.52 -4.70 2.16
CA ALA A 17 -8.35 -3.31 2.58
C ALA A 17 -8.93 -2.33 1.55
N VAL A 18 -8.70 -2.54 0.26
CA VAL A 18 -9.31 -1.75 -0.81
C VAL A 18 -10.84 -1.78 -0.68
N GLN A 19 -11.42 -2.96 -0.56
CA GLN A 19 -12.87 -3.13 -0.39
C GLN A 19 -13.39 -2.40 0.85
N LYS A 20 -12.68 -2.52 1.98
CA LYS A 20 -13.09 -1.89 3.23
C LYS A 20 -13.06 -0.37 3.15
N VAL A 21 -12.04 0.20 2.50
CA VAL A 21 -11.96 1.65 2.30
C VAL A 21 -13.11 2.13 1.42
N ILE A 22 -13.43 1.41 0.35
CA ILE A 22 -14.58 1.73 -0.50
C ILE A 22 -15.87 1.80 0.34
N GLU A 23 -16.10 0.82 1.19
CA GLU A 23 -17.29 0.78 2.06
C GLU A 23 -17.33 1.95 3.05
N LEU A 24 -16.21 2.20 3.73
CA LEU A 24 -16.15 3.20 4.79
C LEU A 24 -16.16 4.64 4.28
N ALA A 25 -15.52 4.90 3.14
CA ALA A 25 -15.32 6.24 2.61
C ALA A 25 -16.32 6.63 1.52
N LYS A 26 -17.24 5.76 1.17
CA LYS A 26 -18.24 6.03 0.14
C LYS A 26 -19.01 7.32 0.45
N GLY A 27 -19.05 8.23 -0.51
CA GLY A 27 -19.74 9.50 -0.36
C GLY A 27 -19.00 10.57 0.45
N SER A 28 -17.80 10.28 0.95
CA SER A 28 -17.00 11.25 1.71
C SER A 28 -16.35 12.33 0.83
N GLY A 29 -16.17 12.05 -0.47
CA GLY A 29 -15.40 12.91 -1.37
C GLY A 29 -13.88 12.80 -1.17
N ALA A 30 -13.40 11.84 -0.36
CA ALA A 30 -11.98 11.66 -0.10
C ALA A 30 -11.20 11.29 -1.36
N THR A 31 -10.01 11.86 -1.51
CA THR A 31 -9.03 11.42 -2.51
C THR A 31 -8.30 10.19 -1.99
N ILE A 32 -8.17 9.17 -2.82
CA ILE A 32 -7.39 7.97 -2.51
C ILE A 32 -5.98 8.13 -3.05
N HIS A 33 -5.01 8.08 -2.16
CA HIS A 33 -3.59 7.98 -2.51
C HIS A 33 -3.20 6.50 -2.45
N LEU A 34 -3.15 5.86 -3.61
CA LEU A 34 -2.85 4.44 -3.72
C LEU A 34 -1.35 4.24 -3.87
N VAL A 35 -0.75 3.59 -2.89
CA VAL A 35 0.70 3.38 -2.81
C VAL A 35 1.04 1.92 -3.11
N CYS A 36 1.87 1.71 -4.12
CA CYS A 36 2.47 0.43 -4.45
C CYS A 36 3.98 0.61 -4.49
N ALA A 37 4.67 0.18 -3.45
CA ALA A 37 6.12 0.27 -3.35
C ALA A 37 6.78 -1.01 -3.84
N PHE A 38 7.97 -0.88 -4.40
CA PHE A 38 8.79 -2.02 -4.82
C PHE A 38 10.24 -1.81 -4.38
N PRO A 39 10.99 -2.89 -4.05
CA PRO A 39 12.36 -2.75 -3.59
C PRO A 39 13.27 -2.27 -4.72
N GLY A 40 14.21 -1.39 -4.39
CA GLY A 40 15.26 -0.95 -5.28
C GLY A 40 16.44 -1.94 -5.31
N ARG A 41 17.44 -1.62 -6.13
CA ARG A 41 18.64 -2.45 -6.30
C ARG A 41 19.36 -2.70 -4.98
N SER A 42 19.56 -1.68 -4.16
CA SER A 42 20.25 -1.82 -2.86
C SER A 42 19.55 -2.77 -1.91
N ALA A 43 18.22 -2.73 -1.87
CA ALA A 43 17.41 -3.64 -1.06
C ALA A 43 17.51 -5.08 -1.60
N LEU A 44 17.47 -5.25 -2.92
CA LEU A 44 17.65 -6.56 -3.56
C LEU A 44 19.03 -7.16 -3.28
N GLU A 45 20.06 -6.35 -3.31
CA GLU A 45 21.44 -6.77 -2.96
C GLU A 45 21.51 -7.27 -1.51
N ARG A 46 20.94 -6.52 -0.57
CA ARG A 46 20.90 -6.91 0.85
C ARG A 46 20.15 -8.23 1.07
N LEU A 47 19.16 -8.53 0.25
CA LEU A 47 18.39 -9.78 0.32
C LEU A 47 19.04 -10.92 -0.48
N GLY A 48 20.15 -10.67 -1.18
CA GLY A 48 20.81 -11.65 -2.04
C GLY A 48 20.04 -11.96 -3.32
N LEU A 49 19.16 -11.09 -3.77
CA LEU A 49 18.27 -11.30 -4.91
C LEU A 49 18.66 -10.52 -6.17
N SER A 50 19.66 -9.66 -6.09
CA SER A 50 20.05 -8.75 -7.19
C SER A 50 20.40 -9.46 -8.50
N ALA A 51 20.93 -10.68 -8.43
CA ALA A 51 21.26 -11.49 -9.61
C ALA A 51 20.04 -12.18 -10.25
N LYS A 52 18.90 -12.22 -9.57
CA LYS A 52 17.72 -12.98 -10.00
C LYS A 52 16.53 -12.09 -10.37
N VAL A 53 16.52 -10.85 -9.93
CA VAL A 53 15.37 -9.94 -10.08
C VAL A 53 15.84 -8.59 -10.61
N GLU A 54 15.20 -8.12 -11.68
CA GLU A 54 15.45 -6.79 -12.24
C GLU A 54 14.49 -5.77 -11.60
N PRO A 55 14.98 -4.60 -11.12
CA PRO A 55 14.12 -3.55 -10.56
C PRO A 55 13.02 -3.09 -11.52
N VAL A 56 13.30 -3.06 -12.83
CA VAL A 56 12.31 -2.69 -13.86
C VAL A 56 11.13 -3.67 -13.87
N SER A 57 11.40 -4.97 -13.70
CA SER A 57 10.35 -6.00 -13.62
C SER A 57 9.49 -5.81 -12.38
N LEU A 58 10.09 -5.43 -11.25
CA LEU A 58 9.35 -5.16 -10.01
C LEU A 58 8.47 -3.90 -10.13
N ARG A 59 8.95 -2.86 -10.81
CA ARG A 59 8.13 -1.69 -11.13
C ARG A 59 6.91 -2.08 -11.97
N GLY A 60 7.09 -2.95 -12.96
CA GLY A 60 5.99 -3.46 -13.80
C GLY A 60 4.95 -4.20 -12.99
N VAL A 61 5.38 -5.08 -12.08
CA VAL A 61 4.46 -5.81 -11.17
C VAL A 61 3.70 -4.83 -10.27
N ALA A 62 4.39 -3.88 -9.67
CA ALA A 62 3.77 -2.86 -8.81
C ALA A 62 2.77 -2.00 -9.60
N SER A 63 3.10 -1.64 -10.84
CA SER A 63 2.20 -0.88 -11.71
C SER A 63 0.94 -1.67 -12.06
N ASP A 64 1.05 -2.97 -12.30
CA ASP A 64 -0.11 -3.84 -12.58
C ASP A 64 -1.01 -3.97 -11.35
N VAL A 65 -0.44 -4.14 -10.16
CA VAL A 65 -1.19 -4.15 -8.90
C VAL A 65 -1.92 -2.83 -8.71
N ALA A 66 -1.22 -1.71 -8.91
CA ALA A 66 -1.80 -0.37 -8.78
C ALA A 66 -2.96 -0.16 -9.75
N ALA A 67 -2.81 -0.57 -11.01
CA ALA A 67 -3.85 -0.43 -12.02
C ALA A 67 -5.13 -1.21 -11.66
N ARG A 68 -5.00 -2.40 -11.10
CA ARG A 68 -6.16 -3.20 -10.67
C ARG A 68 -6.89 -2.58 -9.49
N ALA A 69 -6.16 -2.12 -8.49
CA ALA A 69 -6.75 -1.45 -7.33
C ALA A 69 -7.37 -0.10 -7.72
N GLN A 70 -6.71 0.66 -8.59
CA GLN A 70 -7.24 1.92 -9.11
C GLN A 70 -8.60 1.74 -9.78
N ARG A 71 -8.75 0.71 -10.63
CA ARG A 71 -10.03 0.45 -11.29
C ARG A 71 -11.16 0.25 -10.30
N ARG A 72 -10.92 -0.45 -9.20
CA ARG A 72 -11.93 -0.67 -8.17
C ARG A 72 -12.37 0.65 -7.52
N PHE A 73 -11.43 1.52 -7.22
CA PHE A 73 -11.74 2.84 -6.67
C PHE A 73 -12.44 3.74 -7.70
N ASP A 74 -11.99 3.74 -8.95
CA ASP A 74 -12.61 4.52 -10.02
C ASP A 74 -14.07 4.10 -10.24
N GLU A 75 -14.33 2.79 -10.29
CA GLU A 75 -15.69 2.23 -10.42
C GLU A 75 -16.58 2.60 -9.23
N ALA A 76 -15.99 2.78 -8.06
CA ALA A 76 -16.70 3.21 -6.85
C ALA A 76 -16.87 4.74 -6.76
N GLY A 77 -16.34 5.50 -7.73
CA GLY A 77 -16.51 6.94 -7.82
C GLY A 77 -15.49 7.79 -7.06
N PHE A 78 -14.33 7.22 -6.69
CA PHE A 78 -13.28 7.95 -6.01
C PHE A 78 -12.31 8.62 -6.99
N ASN A 79 -11.75 9.75 -6.58
CA ASN A 79 -10.54 10.30 -7.19
C ASN A 79 -9.34 9.52 -6.68
N VAL A 80 -8.46 9.07 -7.57
CA VAL A 80 -7.29 8.27 -7.21
C VAL A 80 -6.02 8.93 -7.72
N GLU A 81 -5.04 9.06 -6.85
CA GLU A 81 -3.66 9.42 -7.20
C GLU A 81 -2.76 8.21 -6.95
N LEU A 82 -2.02 7.80 -7.98
CA LEU A 82 -1.13 6.65 -7.90
C LEU A 82 0.27 7.06 -7.46
N HIS A 83 0.83 6.28 -6.54
CA HIS A 83 2.21 6.39 -6.08
C HIS A 83 2.89 5.03 -6.25
N VAL A 84 3.45 4.79 -7.43
CA VAL A 84 4.26 3.59 -7.70
C VAL A 84 5.71 4.00 -7.53
N GLN A 85 6.29 3.62 -6.41
CA GLN A 85 7.59 4.14 -5.96
C GLN A 85 8.56 3.04 -5.56
N GLU A 86 9.83 3.26 -5.90
CA GLU A 86 10.93 2.48 -5.37
C GLU A 86 11.16 2.85 -3.90
N GLY A 87 11.28 1.86 -3.03
CA GLY A 87 11.59 2.07 -1.63
C GLY A 87 10.88 1.10 -0.70
N ASP A 88 11.07 1.33 0.59
CA ASP A 88 10.38 0.60 1.64
C ASP A 88 8.89 0.98 1.68
N ALA A 89 8.02 -0.02 1.72
CA ALA A 89 6.58 0.23 1.64
C ALA A 89 6.05 1.03 2.83
N ALA A 90 6.47 0.72 4.05
CA ALA A 90 6.01 1.44 5.23
C ALA A 90 6.48 2.91 5.22
N ASP A 91 7.75 3.15 4.88
CA ASP A 91 8.29 4.50 4.77
C ASP A 91 7.55 5.30 3.70
N THR A 92 7.30 4.70 2.53
CA THR A 92 6.57 5.35 1.44
C THR A 92 5.15 5.72 1.86
N LEU A 93 4.44 4.82 2.55
CA LEU A 93 3.10 5.07 3.05
C LEU A 93 3.06 6.24 4.04
N ILE A 94 4.01 6.29 4.95
CA ILE A 94 4.13 7.37 5.94
C ILE A 94 4.42 8.69 5.24
N ASP A 95 5.41 8.72 4.34
CA ASP A 95 5.79 9.91 3.60
C ASP A 95 4.61 10.48 2.79
N VAL A 96 3.89 9.64 2.06
CA VAL A 96 2.71 10.06 1.30
C VAL A 96 1.62 10.60 2.24
N ALA A 97 1.40 9.96 3.37
CA ALA A 97 0.41 10.42 4.35
C ALA A 97 0.77 11.80 4.92
N GLU A 98 2.03 12.03 5.23
CA GLU A 98 2.50 13.33 5.74
C GLU A 98 2.42 14.41 4.67
N GLU A 99 2.88 14.13 3.44
CA GLU A 99 2.86 15.08 2.33
C GLU A 99 1.44 15.49 1.92
N THR A 100 0.49 14.58 2.01
CA THR A 100 -0.90 14.83 1.59
C THR A 100 -1.82 15.26 2.73
N GLY A 101 -1.35 15.21 3.96
CA GLY A 101 -2.18 15.44 5.14
C GLY A 101 -3.29 14.41 5.29
N ALA A 102 -3.01 13.16 4.95
CA ALA A 102 -4.02 12.10 4.94
C ALA A 102 -4.61 11.86 6.33
N ASP A 103 -5.90 11.58 6.36
CA ASP A 103 -6.63 11.29 7.59
C ASP A 103 -6.42 9.86 8.09
N MET A 104 -6.02 8.97 7.19
CA MET A 104 -5.88 7.54 7.49
C MET A 104 -4.93 6.86 6.51
N ILE A 105 -4.22 5.85 7.02
CA ILE A 105 -3.50 4.87 6.20
C ILE A 105 -4.24 3.53 6.34
N ALA A 106 -4.59 2.91 5.23
CA ALA A 106 -5.25 1.60 5.20
C ALA A 106 -4.35 0.55 4.54
N VAL A 107 -4.17 -0.58 5.19
CA VAL A 107 -3.37 -1.70 4.68
C VAL A 107 -3.98 -3.04 5.06
N GLY A 108 -3.62 -4.08 4.33
CA GLY A 108 -3.87 -5.46 4.76
C GLY A 108 -2.97 -5.84 5.93
N ALA A 109 -3.45 -6.73 6.79
CA ALA A 109 -2.72 -7.17 7.97
C ALA A 109 -1.45 -7.95 7.64
N ARG A 110 -1.42 -8.63 6.46
CA ARG A 110 -0.32 -9.46 5.99
C ARG A 110 -0.15 -9.29 4.50
N GLY A 111 1.09 -9.05 4.07
CA GLY A 111 1.42 -9.01 2.66
C GLY A 111 1.76 -10.40 2.10
N ASN A 112 2.23 -10.43 0.86
CA ASN A 112 2.61 -11.66 0.16
C ASN A 112 3.78 -12.41 0.83
N SER A 113 4.62 -11.73 1.59
CA SER A 113 5.79 -12.31 2.25
C SER A 113 5.49 -12.89 3.64
N SER A 114 4.30 -12.69 4.19
CA SER A 114 3.95 -13.17 5.54
C SER A 114 3.43 -14.59 5.49
N THR A 115 4.04 -15.47 6.29
CA THR A 115 3.65 -16.87 6.41
C THR A 115 3.03 -17.22 7.76
N ARG A 116 3.13 -16.31 8.75
CA ARG A 116 2.63 -16.56 10.11
C ARG A 116 1.15 -16.18 10.23
N ARG A 117 0.34 -17.14 10.69
CA ARG A 117 -1.12 -17.00 10.79
C ARG A 117 -1.59 -15.83 11.66
N PHE A 118 -0.92 -15.57 12.78
CA PHE A 118 -1.33 -14.56 13.77
C PHE A 118 -0.42 -13.33 13.82
N ALA A 119 0.65 -13.31 13.04
CA ALA A 119 1.58 -12.19 13.02
C ALA A 119 1.11 -11.13 12.02
N LEU A 120 1.32 -9.88 12.36
CA LEU A 120 1.24 -8.79 11.41
C LEU A 120 2.40 -8.88 10.42
N GLY A 121 2.19 -8.46 9.17
CA GLY A 121 3.26 -8.36 8.19
C GLY A 121 4.29 -7.30 8.57
N ASN A 122 5.45 -7.32 7.91
CA ASN A 122 6.54 -6.37 8.20
C ASN A 122 6.11 -4.92 8.00
N VAL A 123 5.37 -4.62 6.93
CA VAL A 123 4.85 -3.27 6.64
C VAL A 123 3.89 -2.82 7.74
N THR A 124 2.93 -3.66 8.08
CA THR A 124 1.91 -3.37 9.10
C THR A 124 2.55 -3.17 10.47
N GLY A 125 3.50 -4.03 10.85
CA GLY A 125 4.22 -3.91 12.11
C GLY A 125 5.00 -2.59 12.20
N LYS A 126 5.69 -2.20 11.13
CA LYS A 126 6.42 -0.93 11.08
C LYS A 126 5.48 0.28 11.13
N LEU A 127 4.34 0.23 10.45
CA LEU A 127 3.33 1.29 10.51
C LEU A 127 2.77 1.48 11.93
N THR A 128 2.49 0.40 12.66
CA THR A 128 1.97 0.50 14.03
C THR A 128 2.94 1.20 14.99
N HIS A 129 4.25 1.12 14.73
CA HIS A 129 5.26 1.78 15.54
C HIS A 129 5.53 3.23 15.13
N HIS A 130 5.41 3.55 13.86
CA HIS A 130 5.95 4.81 13.32
C HIS A 130 4.91 5.76 12.70
N ALA A 131 3.74 5.28 12.32
CA ALA A 131 2.72 6.15 11.76
C ALA A 131 2.13 7.09 12.82
N THR A 132 1.96 8.35 12.44
CA THR A 132 1.38 9.38 13.31
C THR A 132 -0.08 9.67 12.98
N THR A 133 -0.63 9.02 11.97
CA THR A 133 -2.04 9.14 11.58
C THR A 133 -2.81 7.85 11.91
N THR A 134 -4.13 7.90 11.76
CA THR A 134 -5.01 6.74 11.96
C THR A 134 -4.61 5.59 11.04
N LEU A 135 -4.58 4.39 11.57
CA LEU A 135 -4.34 3.16 10.81
C LEU A 135 -5.59 2.31 10.74
N LEU A 136 -5.91 1.84 9.55
CA LEU A 136 -6.90 0.80 9.30
C LEU A 136 -6.16 -0.46 8.84
N ILE A 137 -6.20 -1.49 9.65
CA ILE A 137 -5.56 -2.78 9.35
C ILE A 137 -6.67 -3.80 9.09
N VAL A 138 -6.69 -4.34 7.87
CA VAL A 138 -7.75 -5.26 7.44
C VAL A 138 -7.20 -6.68 7.36
N ARG A 139 -7.89 -7.60 8.02
CA ARG A 139 -7.52 -9.02 8.06
C ARG A 139 -8.25 -9.83 7.00
#